data_16296f29ed1c01d0fe1dbba60d85f9df
#
_entry.id   16296f29ed1c01d0fe1dbba60d85f9df
#
_cell.length_a   1.000
_cell.length_b   1.000
_cell.length_c   1.000
_cell.angle_alpha   90.00
_cell.angle_beta   90.00
_cell.angle_gamma   90.00
#
_symmetry.space_group_name_H-M   'P 1'
#
loop_
_entity.id
_entity.type
_entity.pdbx_description
1 polymer ?
#
loop_
_entity_poly.entity_id
_entity_poly.type
_entity_poly.pdbx_seq_one_letter_code
_entity_poly.pdbx_strand_id
1 'polypeptide(L)'
;MLPENPSFLIRGEDGHEYGPVDLDELRDWVQENRAGLGTEVRRDEPNAPWQPWQDYPELVALLAEAHVTSPVPGLPGLIIAPIWRRIAAFALDLVLVIIPILIVCYTVVLIFFPDWVVRDVVAFNQFVLDSESGNQHPFSPPNPPPYASVIAELISNFILALYFTGFHSAHGQTPAKTLLRLRVVDQSGRKPSVTKSCLRALALIFSMNLFFLPLAYAFFNPQRRALHDFIAGTYVVEA
;
A
#
# COMPACT_ATOMS: atom_id res chain seq x y z
N MET A 1 36.88 9.54 25.50
CA MET A 1 35.47 9.90 25.71
C MET A 1 35.03 10.61 24.47
N LEU A 2 34.20 10.02 23.67
CA LEU A 2 33.50 10.74 22.57
C LEU A 2 32.54 11.70 23.25
N PRO A 3 32.34 12.94 22.72
CA PRO A 3 31.33 13.85 23.24
C PRO A 3 29.96 13.18 23.16
N GLU A 4 29.15 13.34 24.20
CA GLU A 4 27.85 12.67 24.35
C GLU A 4 26.85 13.04 23.23
N ASN A 5 27.14 14.09 22.47
CA ASN A 5 26.33 14.51 21.31
C ASN A 5 27.25 15.16 20.26
N PRO A 6 27.66 14.46 19.20
CA PRO A 6 28.52 15.03 18.16
C PRO A 6 27.76 16.13 17.39
N SER A 7 28.41 17.29 17.19
CA SER A 7 27.90 18.37 16.34
C SER A 7 28.57 18.37 14.98
N PHE A 8 27.83 18.81 13.98
CA PHE A 8 28.23 18.80 12.59
C PHE A 8 28.00 20.16 11.90
N LEU A 9 28.82 20.45 10.91
CA LEU A 9 28.63 21.52 9.96
C LEU A 9 28.18 20.90 8.63
N ILE A 10 27.21 21.52 7.99
CA ILE A 10 26.59 21.04 6.74
C ILE A 10 26.86 22.05 5.66
N ARG A 11 27.26 21.59 4.47
CA ARG A 11 27.35 22.45 3.30
C ARG A 11 26.11 22.27 2.43
N GLY A 12 25.33 23.36 2.30
CA GLY A 12 24.14 23.40 1.44
C GLY A 12 24.47 23.33 -0.05
N GLU A 13 23.49 23.05 -0.87
CA GLU A 13 23.59 23.08 -2.34
C GLU A 13 23.92 24.50 -2.86
N ASP A 14 23.60 25.51 -2.07
CA ASP A 14 23.94 26.93 -2.31
C ASP A 14 25.41 27.28 -1.98
N GLY A 15 26.19 26.32 -1.49
CA GLY A 15 27.59 26.47 -1.09
C GLY A 15 27.79 27.12 0.30
N HIS A 16 26.73 27.47 1.02
CA HIS A 16 26.83 28.03 2.35
C HIS A 16 27.02 26.90 3.42
N GLU A 17 27.72 27.26 4.49
CA GLU A 17 27.94 26.40 5.64
C GLU A 17 26.87 26.70 6.70
N TYR A 18 26.23 25.65 7.18
CA TYR A 18 25.18 25.70 8.19
C TYR A 18 25.62 24.90 9.42
N GLY A 19 25.32 25.40 10.60
CA GLY A 19 25.63 24.72 11.86
C GLY A 19 26.46 25.61 12.82
N PRO A 20 27.00 25.03 13.90
CA PRO A 20 26.97 23.60 14.24
C PRO A 20 25.57 23.10 14.62
N VAL A 21 25.21 21.92 14.17
CA VAL A 21 23.94 21.24 14.42
C VAL A 21 24.18 19.88 15.06
N ASP A 22 23.31 19.46 15.97
CA ASP A 22 23.40 18.15 16.62
C ASP A 22 22.63 17.08 15.80
N LEU A 23 22.68 15.82 16.28
CA LEU A 23 22.03 14.70 15.61
C LEU A 23 20.50 14.82 15.60
N ASP A 24 19.90 15.46 16.61
CA ASP A 24 18.43 15.61 16.67
C ASP A 24 17.97 16.66 15.67
N GLU A 25 18.68 17.79 15.55
CA GLU A 25 18.40 18.81 14.53
C GLU A 25 18.67 18.27 13.13
N LEU A 26 19.73 17.46 12.94
CA LEU A 26 20.00 16.79 11.65
C LEU A 26 18.90 15.79 11.29
N ARG A 27 18.30 15.11 12.26
CA ARG A 27 17.15 14.22 12.03
C ARG A 27 15.98 14.99 11.44
N ASP A 28 15.68 16.18 11.97
CA ASP A 28 14.63 17.06 11.45
C ASP A 28 14.95 17.52 10.02
N TRP A 29 16.20 17.90 9.75
CA TRP A 29 16.62 18.32 8.41
C TRP A 29 16.55 17.20 7.37
N VAL A 30 16.85 15.96 7.76
CA VAL A 30 16.67 14.78 6.90
C VAL A 30 15.17 14.52 6.63
N GLN A 31 14.32 14.67 7.63
CA GLN A 31 12.87 14.52 7.48
C GLN A 31 12.26 15.60 6.58
N GLU A 32 12.81 16.79 6.60
CA GLU A 32 12.42 17.91 5.74
C GLU A 32 13.06 17.86 4.33
N ASN A 33 13.84 16.82 4.01
CA ASN A 33 14.64 16.70 2.79
C ASN A 33 15.64 17.87 2.56
N ARG A 34 16.14 18.48 3.62
CA ARG A 34 17.15 19.55 3.57
C ARG A 34 18.57 18.99 3.62
N ALA A 35 18.75 17.78 4.09
CA ALA A 35 20.02 17.07 4.16
C ALA A 35 19.86 15.59 3.78
N GLY A 36 20.90 14.98 3.20
CA GLY A 36 20.86 13.59 2.74
C GLY A 36 22.19 13.09 2.18
N LEU A 37 22.19 11.95 1.49
CA LEU A 37 23.40 11.27 0.99
C LEU A 37 24.33 12.15 0.13
N GLY A 38 23.78 13.14 -0.59
CA GLY A 38 24.56 14.07 -1.42
C GLY A 38 25.13 15.26 -0.67
N THR A 39 24.84 15.39 0.63
CA THR A 39 25.25 16.53 1.44
C THR A 39 26.66 16.32 1.95
N GLU A 40 27.54 17.34 1.81
CA GLU A 40 28.85 17.35 2.43
C GLU A 40 28.73 17.75 3.89
N VAL A 41 29.41 16.99 4.76
CA VAL A 41 29.34 17.14 6.22
C VAL A 41 30.76 17.23 6.78
N ARG A 42 30.91 18.01 7.82
CA ARG A 42 32.14 18.10 8.61
C ARG A 42 31.80 18.05 10.10
N ARG A 43 32.54 17.29 10.89
CA ARG A 43 32.44 17.38 12.36
C ARG A 43 32.86 18.78 12.82
N ASP A 44 32.21 19.29 13.84
CA ASP A 44 32.59 20.55 14.49
C ASP A 44 33.85 20.36 15.37
N GLU A 45 34.93 20.00 14.68
CA GLU A 45 36.25 19.81 15.28
C GLU A 45 37.30 20.62 14.51
N PRO A 46 38.32 21.18 15.17
CA PRO A 46 39.40 21.89 14.50
C PRO A 46 40.07 21.04 13.41
N ASN A 47 40.10 21.53 12.19
CA ASN A 47 40.68 20.88 11.00
C ASN A 47 40.02 19.57 10.53
N ALA A 48 38.79 19.26 10.93
CA ALA A 48 38.05 18.13 10.37
C ALA A 48 37.83 18.34 8.86
N PRO A 49 38.05 17.33 8.02
CA PRO A 49 37.81 17.43 6.58
C PRO A 49 36.30 17.41 6.26
N TRP A 50 35.90 18.05 5.16
CA TRP A 50 34.58 17.84 4.57
C TRP A 50 34.53 16.45 3.96
N GLN A 51 33.50 15.69 4.30
CA GLN A 51 33.30 14.32 3.83
C GLN A 51 31.83 14.13 3.40
N PRO A 52 31.55 13.21 2.46
CA PRO A 52 30.19 12.85 2.13
C PRO A 52 29.46 12.28 3.36
N TRP A 53 28.16 12.52 3.42
CA TRP A 53 27.26 12.01 4.48
C TRP A 53 27.46 10.51 4.79
N GLN A 54 27.67 9.69 3.74
CA GLN A 54 27.84 8.24 3.81
C GLN A 54 29.08 7.79 4.59
N ASP A 55 30.06 8.66 4.82
CA ASP A 55 31.27 8.33 5.52
C ASP A 55 31.11 8.42 7.06
N TYR A 56 29.95 8.88 7.53
CA TYR A 56 29.59 8.96 8.94
C TYR A 56 28.51 7.91 9.27
N PRO A 57 28.84 6.79 9.97
CA PRO A 57 27.88 5.73 10.29
C PRO A 57 26.64 6.21 11.06
N GLU A 58 26.84 7.19 11.98
CA GLU A 58 25.77 7.81 12.75
C GLU A 58 24.78 8.56 11.88
N LEU A 59 25.25 9.23 10.83
CA LEU A 59 24.40 9.96 9.88
C LEU A 59 23.68 9.00 8.90
N VAL A 60 24.33 7.89 8.53
CA VAL A 60 23.69 6.84 7.73
C VAL A 60 22.55 6.19 8.52
N ALA A 61 22.72 6.00 9.83
CA ALA A 61 21.67 5.51 10.72
C ALA A 61 20.46 6.46 10.76
N LEU A 62 20.70 7.79 10.82
CA LEU A 62 19.62 8.79 10.74
C LEU A 62 18.82 8.71 9.43
N LEU A 63 19.49 8.50 8.29
CA LEU A 63 18.81 8.29 7.02
C LEU A 63 17.97 7.01 7.03
N ALA A 64 18.50 5.94 7.60
CA ALA A 64 17.75 4.68 7.73
C ALA A 64 16.50 4.87 8.61
N GLU A 65 16.63 5.57 9.74
CA GLU A 65 15.49 5.92 10.62
C GLU A 65 14.49 6.83 9.89
N ALA A 66 14.94 7.87 9.19
CA ALA A 66 14.09 8.78 8.44
C ALA A 66 13.36 8.08 7.28
N HIS A 67 14.00 7.11 6.63
CA HIS A 67 13.35 6.28 5.64
C HIS A 67 12.28 5.35 6.22
N VAL A 68 12.40 4.96 7.49
CA VAL A 68 11.37 4.19 8.22
C VAL A 68 10.23 5.11 8.68
N THR A 69 10.55 6.35 9.10
CA THR A 69 9.59 7.33 9.63
C THR A 69 9.50 8.55 8.71
N SER A 70 8.91 8.41 7.52
CA SER A 70 8.67 9.55 6.63
C SER A 70 7.42 10.32 7.11
N PRO A 71 7.53 11.60 7.53
CA PRO A 71 6.36 12.40 7.86
C PRO A 71 5.54 12.71 6.60
N VAL A 72 4.25 12.91 6.80
CA VAL A 72 3.38 13.36 5.70
C VAL A 72 3.67 14.83 5.42
N PRO A 73 3.98 15.22 4.18
CA PRO A 73 4.24 16.61 3.84
C PRO A 73 3.11 17.54 4.29
N GLY A 74 3.44 18.57 5.06
CA GLY A 74 2.48 19.55 5.59
C GLY A 74 1.63 19.09 6.78
N LEU A 75 1.84 17.88 7.30
CA LEU A 75 1.10 17.32 8.44
C LEU A 75 2.09 16.77 9.48
N PRO A 76 2.67 17.65 10.32
CA PRO A 76 3.60 17.20 11.36
C PRO A 76 2.91 16.23 12.33
N GLY A 77 3.63 15.19 12.73
CA GLY A 77 3.13 14.14 13.63
C GLY A 77 2.40 12.98 12.95
N LEU A 78 2.20 12.98 11.62
CA LEU A 78 1.69 11.83 10.88
C LEU A 78 2.83 11.13 10.13
N ILE A 79 3.01 9.85 10.40
CA ILE A 79 4.06 9.02 9.82
C ILE A 79 3.46 8.16 8.70
N ILE A 80 4.09 8.19 7.52
CA ILE A 80 3.69 7.37 6.38
C ILE A 80 3.94 5.89 6.72
N ALA A 81 2.93 5.07 6.55
CA ALA A 81 3.01 3.64 6.82
C ALA A 81 4.01 2.92 5.89
N PRO A 82 4.81 1.99 6.41
CA PRO A 82 5.70 1.16 5.61
C PRO A 82 4.95 0.39 4.52
N ILE A 83 5.54 0.27 3.33
CA ILE A 83 4.89 -0.36 2.17
C ILE A 83 4.45 -1.80 2.48
N TRP A 84 5.29 -2.59 3.18
CA TRP A 84 4.99 -3.99 3.48
C TRP A 84 3.74 -4.14 4.38
N ARG A 85 3.53 -3.25 5.36
CA ARG A 85 2.30 -3.26 6.20
C ARG A 85 1.06 -2.91 5.39
N ARG A 86 1.19 -2.04 4.40
CA ARG A 86 0.12 -1.67 3.47
C ARG A 86 -0.24 -2.83 2.55
N ILE A 87 0.77 -3.56 2.05
CA ILE A 87 0.57 -4.78 1.23
C ILE A 87 -0.10 -5.86 2.08
N ALA A 88 0.36 -6.10 3.30
CA ALA A 88 -0.24 -7.07 4.21
C ALA A 88 -1.71 -6.73 4.54
N ALA A 89 -2.00 -5.45 4.84
CA ALA A 89 -3.37 -4.99 5.06
C ALA A 89 -4.25 -5.21 3.84
N PHE A 90 -3.74 -4.90 2.65
CA PHE A 90 -4.48 -5.10 1.41
C PHE A 90 -4.75 -6.58 1.13
N ALA A 91 -3.77 -7.46 1.32
CA ALA A 91 -3.95 -8.91 1.15
C ALA A 91 -4.99 -9.47 2.13
N LEU A 92 -4.97 -9.04 3.38
CA LEU A 92 -5.99 -9.41 4.37
C LEU A 92 -7.38 -8.88 4.00
N ASP A 93 -7.49 -7.65 3.52
CA ASP A 93 -8.76 -7.09 3.03
C ASP A 93 -9.30 -7.91 1.85
N LEU A 94 -8.44 -8.34 0.90
CA LEU A 94 -8.85 -9.21 -0.20
C LEU A 94 -9.39 -10.56 0.30
N VAL A 95 -8.74 -11.18 1.28
CA VAL A 95 -9.24 -12.44 1.88
C VAL A 95 -10.61 -12.22 2.53
N LEU A 96 -10.82 -11.11 3.23
CA LEU A 96 -12.11 -10.80 3.86
C LEU A 96 -13.22 -10.55 2.86
N VAL A 97 -12.92 -9.91 1.73
CA VAL A 97 -13.94 -9.53 0.74
C VAL A 97 -14.23 -10.64 -0.27
N ILE A 98 -13.33 -11.63 -0.44
CA ILE A 98 -13.54 -12.72 -1.40
C ILE A 98 -14.77 -13.58 -1.03
N ILE A 99 -15.02 -13.78 0.26
CA ILE A 99 -16.16 -14.59 0.73
C ILE A 99 -17.50 -14.00 0.26
N PRO A 100 -17.84 -12.73 0.54
CA PRO A 100 -19.08 -12.14 0.03
C PRO A 100 -19.13 -12.09 -1.49
N ILE A 101 -18.00 -11.88 -2.18
CA ILE A 101 -17.94 -11.92 -3.64
C ILE A 101 -18.38 -13.30 -4.15
N LEU A 102 -17.77 -14.37 -3.62
CA LEU A 102 -18.11 -15.75 -4.02
C LEU A 102 -19.57 -16.07 -3.75
N ILE A 103 -20.11 -15.70 -2.58
CA ILE A 103 -21.51 -15.93 -2.23
C ILE A 103 -22.43 -15.23 -3.24
N VAL A 104 -22.20 -13.95 -3.54
CA VAL A 104 -23.03 -13.19 -4.46
C VAL A 104 -22.92 -13.73 -5.88
N CYS A 105 -21.72 -13.97 -6.38
CA CYS A 105 -21.50 -14.52 -7.72
C CYS A 105 -22.16 -15.90 -7.86
N TYR A 106 -21.98 -16.79 -6.88
CA TYR A 106 -22.61 -18.11 -6.90
C TYR A 106 -24.14 -18.02 -6.85
N THR A 107 -24.70 -17.15 -6.02
CA THR A 107 -26.15 -16.90 -5.96
C THR A 107 -26.69 -16.39 -7.29
N VAL A 108 -25.99 -15.47 -7.96
CA VAL A 108 -26.39 -14.98 -9.28
C VAL A 108 -26.36 -16.11 -10.31
N VAL A 109 -25.34 -16.96 -10.29
CA VAL A 109 -25.26 -18.13 -11.19
C VAL A 109 -26.41 -19.10 -10.94
N LEU A 110 -26.74 -19.40 -9.66
CA LEU A 110 -27.86 -20.27 -9.30
C LEU A 110 -29.22 -19.74 -9.80
N ILE A 111 -29.42 -18.42 -9.72
CA ILE A 111 -30.70 -17.78 -10.11
C ILE A 111 -30.84 -17.69 -11.64
N PHE A 112 -29.78 -17.25 -12.31
CA PHE A 112 -29.87 -16.91 -13.74
C PHE A 112 -29.44 -18.05 -14.68
N PHE A 113 -28.70 -19.06 -14.16
CA PHE A 113 -28.17 -20.17 -14.96
C PHE A 113 -28.38 -21.53 -14.27
N PRO A 114 -29.58 -21.87 -13.79
CA PRO A 114 -29.82 -23.10 -13.04
C PRO A 114 -29.48 -24.37 -13.84
N ASP A 115 -29.78 -24.40 -15.12
CA ASP A 115 -29.49 -25.55 -15.99
C ASP A 115 -27.99 -25.81 -16.15
N TRP A 116 -27.18 -24.77 -16.11
CA TRP A 116 -25.73 -24.91 -16.16
C TRP A 116 -25.21 -25.51 -14.85
N VAL A 117 -25.71 -25.06 -13.69
CA VAL A 117 -25.34 -25.61 -12.38
C VAL A 117 -25.68 -27.08 -12.28
N VAL A 118 -26.89 -27.49 -12.75
CA VAL A 118 -27.26 -28.91 -12.77
C VAL A 118 -26.31 -29.74 -13.64
N ARG A 119 -25.96 -29.25 -14.83
CA ARG A 119 -24.99 -29.94 -15.71
C ARG A 119 -23.60 -30.04 -15.10
N ASP A 120 -23.15 -29.02 -14.40
CA ASP A 120 -21.84 -29.00 -13.74
C ASP A 120 -21.79 -30.03 -12.59
N VAL A 121 -22.84 -30.07 -11.75
CA VAL A 121 -22.97 -31.07 -10.67
C VAL A 121 -23.04 -32.49 -11.23
N VAL A 122 -23.78 -32.74 -12.31
CA VAL A 122 -23.85 -34.05 -12.96
C VAL A 122 -22.50 -34.48 -13.51
N ALA A 123 -21.79 -33.54 -14.21
CA ALA A 123 -20.45 -33.81 -14.72
C ALA A 123 -19.45 -34.14 -13.62
N PHE A 124 -19.49 -33.40 -12.50
CA PHE A 124 -18.64 -33.66 -11.35
C PHE A 124 -18.95 -35.03 -10.71
N ASN A 125 -20.21 -35.38 -10.50
CA ASN A 125 -20.60 -36.67 -9.95
C ASN A 125 -20.14 -37.83 -10.86
N GLN A 126 -20.26 -37.70 -12.18
CA GLN A 126 -19.76 -38.71 -13.11
C GLN A 126 -18.24 -38.86 -13.01
N PHE A 127 -17.50 -37.74 -12.93
CA PHE A 127 -16.06 -37.77 -12.73
C PHE A 127 -15.64 -38.49 -11.46
N VAL A 128 -16.36 -38.29 -10.33
CA VAL A 128 -16.09 -38.97 -9.08
C VAL A 128 -16.34 -40.50 -9.22
N LEU A 129 -17.44 -40.89 -9.82
CA LEU A 129 -17.79 -42.31 -10.03
C LEU A 129 -16.80 -43.01 -10.97
N ASP A 130 -16.35 -42.35 -12.04
CA ASP A 130 -15.34 -42.86 -12.95
C ASP A 130 -13.98 -43.01 -12.25
N SER A 131 -13.62 -42.08 -11.39
CA SER A 131 -12.39 -42.15 -10.60
C SER A 131 -12.40 -43.30 -9.60
N GLU A 132 -13.54 -43.59 -8.95
CA GLU A 132 -13.73 -44.73 -8.04
C GLU A 132 -13.70 -46.09 -8.78
N SER A 133 -14.15 -46.08 -10.02
CA SER A 133 -14.12 -47.31 -10.88
C SER A 133 -12.77 -47.58 -11.55
N GLY A 134 -11.77 -46.72 -11.31
CA GLY A 134 -10.42 -46.84 -11.87
C GLY A 134 -10.26 -46.25 -13.27
N ASN A 135 -11.29 -45.60 -13.81
CA ASN A 135 -11.23 -44.89 -15.06
C ASN A 135 -10.68 -43.45 -14.84
N GLN A 136 -9.43 -43.21 -15.19
CA GLN A 136 -8.82 -41.90 -15.02
C GLN A 136 -9.08 -41.01 -16.25
N HIS A 137 -10.26 -40.41 -16.31
CA HIS A 137 -10.54 -39.33 -17.24
C HIS A 137 -10.33 -37.97 -16.56
N PRO A 138 -9.73 -36.97 -17.23
CA PRO A 138 -9.65 -35.62 -16.66
C PRO A 138 -11.05 -35.03 -16.51
N PHE A 139 -11.29 -34.31 -15.40
CA PHE A 139 -12.53 -33.57 -15.21
C PHE A 139 -12.69 -32.53 -16.33
N SER A 140 -13.81 -32.58 -17.02
CA SER A 140 -14.18 -31.63 -18.07
C SER A 140 -15.48 -30.93 -17.68
N PRO A 141 -15.42 -29.75 -17.06
CA PRO A 141 -16.60 -28.99 -16.71
C PRO A 141 -17.34 -28.52 -17.98
N PRO A 142 -18.68 -28.37 -17.92
CA PRO A 142 -19.44 -27.81 -19.03
C PRO A 142 -19.00 -26.37 -19.32
N ASN A 143 -19.11 -25.95 -20.57
CA ASN A 143 -18.79 -24.57 -20.93
C ASN A 143 -19.59 -23.59 -20.09
N PRO A 144 -18.95 -22.55 -19.53
CA PRO A 144 -19.64 -21.57 -18.71
C PRO A 144 -20.72 -20.85 -19.53
N PRO A 145 -21.76 -20.33 -18.87
CA PRO A 145 -22.79 -19.53 -19.53
C PRO A 145 -22.17 -18.33 -20.27
N PRO A 146 -22.74 -17.91 -21.41
CA PRO A 146 -22.30 -16.70 -22.09
C PRO A 146 -22.30 -15.51 -21.11
N TYR A 147 -21.26 -14.70 -21.18
CA TYR A 147 -21.09 -13.51 -20.33
C TYR A 147 -20.97 -13.76 -18.83
N ALA A 148 -20.97 -15.01 -18.35
CA ALA A 148 -20.85 -15.32 -16.91
C ALA A 148 -19.59 -14.71 -16.27
N SER A 149 -18.45 -14.77 -16.97
CA SER A 149 -17.20 -14.15 -16.50
C SER A 149 -17.30 -12.62 -16.41
N VAL A 150 -17.91 -11.98 -17.39
CA VAL A 150 -18.09 -10.52 -17.39
C VAL A 150 -19.02 -10.09 -16.26
N ILE A 151 -20.12 -10.83 -16.04
CA ILE A 151 -21.05 -10.56 -14.93
C ILE A 151 -20.35 -10.73 -13.60
N ALA A 152 -19.59 -11.81 -13.42
CA ALA A 152 -18.83 -12.05 -12.18
C ALA A 152 -17.79 -10.96 -11.94
N GLU A 153 -17.09 -10.50 -12.96
CA GLU A 153 -16.11 -9.41 -12.87
C GLU A 153 -16.79 -8.09 -12.47
N LEU A 154 -17.90 -7.73 -13.10
CA LEU A 154 -18.66 -6.51 -12.76
C LEU A 154 -19.14 -6.53 -11.31
N ILE A 155 -19.71 -7.66 -10.86
CA ILE A 155 -20.17 -7.85 -9.48
C ILE A 155 -18.99 -7.74 -8.52
N SER A 156 -17.88 -8.39 -8.82
CA SER A 156 -16.67 -8.37 -7.96
C SER A 156 -16.12 -6.95 -7.84
N ASN A 157 -15.98 -6.24 -8.94
CA ASN A 157 -15.51 -4.86 -8.96
C ASN A 157 -16.46 -3.92 -8.22
N PHE A 158 -17.76 -4.13 -8.32
CA PHE A 158 -18.77 -3.35 -7.61
C PHE A 158 -18.70 -3.58 -6.09
N ILE A 159 -18.60 -4.83 -5.64
CA ILE A 159 -18.46 -5.18 -4.21
C ILE A 159 -17.15 -4.58 -3.65
N LEU A 160 -16.03 -4.70 -4.38
CA LEU A 160 -14.76 -4.09 -4.00
C LEU A 160 -14.87 -2.56 -3.87
N ALA A 161 -15.53 -1.91 -4.84
CA ALA A 161 -15.74 -0.47 -4.79
C ALA A 161 -16.57 -0.05 -3.57
N LEU A 162 -17.66 -0.76 -3.27
CA LEU A 162 -18.47 -0.52 -2.08
C LEU A 162 -17.69 -0.73 -0.79
N TYR A 163 -16.95 -1.83 -0.70
CA TYR A 163 -16.13 -2.17 0.47
C TYR A 163 -15.12 -1.06 0.77
N PHE A 164 -14.24 -0.76 -0.17
CA PHE A 164 -13.20 0.24 0.05
C PHE A 164 -13.76 1.66 0.22
N THR A 165 -14.77 2.05 -0.57
CA THR A 165 -15.40 3.36 -0.42
C THR A 165 -16.09 3.50 0.93
N GLY A 166 -16.87 2.51 1.32
CA GLY A 166 -17.62 2.52 2.57
C GLY A 166 -16.70 2.63 3.80
N PHE A 167 -15.73 1.73 3.91
CA PHE A 167 -14.83 1.73 5.06
C PHE A 167 -13.94 2.98 5.12
N HIS A 168 -13.36 3.41 3.99
CA HIS A 168 -12.49 4.58 3.99
C HIS A 168 -13.26 5.88 4.28
N SER A 169 -14.48 6.04 3.76
CA SER A 169 -15.28 7.25 4.02
C SER A 169 -15.86 7.28 5.44
N ALA A 170 -16.26 6.11 5.97
CA ALA A 170 -16.86 6.02 7.31
C ALA A 170 -15.81 6.17 8.42
N HIS A 171 -14.71 5.45 8.34
CA HIS A 171 -13.74 5.31 9.42
C HIS A 171 -12.31 5.72 9.04
N GLY A 172 -12.01 5.93 7.75
CA GLY A 172 -10.63 6.10 7.27
C GLY A 172 -9.81 4.80 7.27
N GLN A 173 -10.41 3.67 7.63
CA GLN A 173 -9.73 2.39 7.84
C GLN A 173 -10.61 1.25 7.34
N THR A 174 -10.00 0.21 6.77
CA THR A 174 -10.64 -1.09 6.57
C THR A 174 -10.37 -1.99 7.79
N PRO A 175 -11.11 -3.11 7.98
CA PRO A 175 -10.86 -4.04 9.07
C PRO A 175 -9.39 -4.50 9.16
N ALA A 176 -8.78 -4.86 8.04
CA ALA A 176 -7.36 -5.26 8.02
C ALA A 176 -6.42 -4.09 8.36
N LYS A 177 -6.73 -2.87 7.92
CA LYS A 177 -5.95 -1.68 8.30
C LYS A 177 -6.06 -1.36 9.78
N THR A 178 -7.24 -1.53 10.37
CA THR A 178 -7.43 -1.37 11.82
C THR A 178 -6.57 -2.38 12.59
N LEU A 179 -6.56 -3.65 12.16
CA LEU A 179 -5.74 -4.70 12.78
C LEU A 179 -4.23 -4.37 12.71
N LEU A 180 -3.78 -3.80 11.59
CA LEU A 180 -2.38 -3.43 11.39
C LEU A 180 -2.06 -1.98 11.81
N ARG A 181 -2.97 -1.31 12.55
CA ARG A 181 -2.81 0.07 13.02
C ARG A 181 -2.43 1.03 11.88
N LEU A 182 -3.22 0.99 10.80
CA LEU A 182 -3.05 1.85 9.64
C LEU A 182 -4.33 2.64 9.42
N ARG A 183 -4.21 3.89 8.97
CA ARG A 183 -5.36 4.69 8.54
C ARG A 183 -5.08 5.45 7.26
N VAL A 184 -6.12 5.77 6.54
CA VAL A 184 -6.09 6.61 5.35
C VAL A 184 -6.52 8.01 5.75
N VAL A 185 -5.70 8.98 5.39
CA VAL A 185 -5.99 10.40 5.62
C VAL A 185 -5.92 11.18 4.31
N ASP A 186 -6.62 12.28 4.24
CA ASP A 186 -6.50 13.23 3.16
C ASP A 186 -5.37 14.25 3.44
N GLN A 187 -5.17 15.20 2.54
CA GLN A 187 -4.16 16.27 2.67
C GLN A 187 -4.36 17.19 3.88
N SER A 188 -5.50 17.11 4.57
CA SER A 188 -5.77 17.86 5.81
C SER A 188 -5.63 16.98 7.07
N GLY A 189 -5.13 15.73 6.94
CA GLY A 189 -4.98 14.80 8.06
C GLY A 189 -6.29 14.17 8.55
N ARG A 190 -7.42 14.44 7.88
CA ARG A 190 -8.74 13.90 8.22
C ARG A 190 -9.06 12.67 7.37
N LYS A 191 -10.05 11.90 7.80
CA LYS A 191 -10.58 10.80 6.97
C LYS A 191 -11.03 11.32 5.59
N PRO A 192 -10.80 10.57 4.51
CA PRO A 192 -11.18 11.01 3.17
C PRO A 192 -12.71 11.11 3.03
N SER A 193 -13.16 12.05 2.21
CA SER A 193 -14.58 12.18 1.84
C SER A 193 -15.03 10.97 1.01
N VAL A 194 -16.35 10.79 0.88
CA VAL A 194 -16.94 9.72 0.02
C VAL A 194 -16.39 9.80 -1.40
N THR A 195 -16.31 11.01 -1.97
CA THR A 195 -15.79 11.21 -3.34
C THR A 195 -14.34 10.77 -3.48
N LYS A 196 -13.46 11.18 -2.55
CA LYS A 196 -12.05 10.76 -2.55
C LYS A 196 -11.90 9.25 -2.34
N SER A 197 -12.72 8.67 -1.46
CA SER A 197 -12.73 7.23 -1.20
C SER A 197 -13.20 6.43 -2.42
N CYS A 198 -14.22 6.90 -3.12
CA CYS A 198 -14.71 6.30 -4.36
C CYS A 198 -13.65 6.39 -5.48
N LEU A 199 -13.08 7.57 -5.70
CA LEU A 199 -12.01 7.76 -6.69
C LEU A 199 -10.82 6.85 -6.41
N ARG A 200 -10.43 6.71 -5.14
CA ARG A 200 -9.38 5.81 -4.70
C ARG A 200 -9.72 4.34 -4.98
N ALA A 201 -10.96 3.92 -4.68
CA ALA A 201 -11.41 2.55 -4.91
C ALA A 201 -11.42 2.21 -6.41
N LEU A 202 -11.93 3.11 -7.26
CA LEU A 202 -11.92 2.93 -8.70
C LEU A 202 -10.50 2.88 -9.28
N ALA A 203 -9.61 3.76 -8.85
CA ALA A 203 -8.22 3.73 -9.25
C ALA A 203 -7.48 2.47 -8.76
N LEU A 204 -7.84 1.92 -7.59
CA LEU A 204 -7.33 0.65 -7.09
C LEU A 204 -7.80 -0.52 -7.96
N ILE A 205 -9.10 -0.59 -8.28
CA ILE A 205 -9.68 -1.62 -9.15
C ILE A 205 -9.02 -1.57 -10.53
N PHE A 206 -8.87 -0.38 -11.10
CA PHE A 206 -8.12 -0.20 -12.35
C PHE A 206 -6.69 -0.74 -12.25
N SER A 207 -6.01 -0.47 -11.12
CA SER A 207 -4.66 -0.97 -10.86
C SER A 207 -4.60 -2.50 -10.77
N MET A 208 -5.62 -3.13 -10.19
CA MET A 208 -5.72 -4.60 -10.12
C MET A 208 -5.89 -5.21 -11.51
N ASN A 209 -6.76 -4.64 -12.34
CA ASN A 209 -6.97 -5.07 -13.72
C ASN A 209 -5.73 -4.86 -14.62
N LEU A 210 -4.83 -3.95 -14.23
CA LEU A 210 -3.56 -3.69 -14.91
C LEU A 210 -2.37 -4.42 -14.24
N PHE A 211 -2.59 -5.66 -13.76
CA PHE A 211 -1.58 -6.52 -13.14
C PHE A 211 -0.78 -5.83 -12.01
N PHE A 212 -1.44 -5.00 -11.21
CA PHE A 212 -0.85 -4.28 -10.08
C PHE A 212 0.32 -3.32 -10.42
N LEU A 213 0.62 -3.07 -11.69
CA LEU A 213 1.68 -2.16 -12.11
C LEU A 213 1.58 -0.76 -11.46
N PRO A 214 0.39 -0.13 -11.37
CA PRO A 214 0.25 1.16 -10.69
C PRO A 214 0.49 1.11 -9.18
N LEU A 215 0.41 -0.07 -8.54
CA LEU A 215 0.78 -0.26 -7.13
C LEU A 215 2.29 -0.21 -6.96
N ALA A 216 3.06 -0.69 -7.93
CA ALA A 216 4.51 -0.63 -7.94
C ALA A 216 5.04 0.82 -7.93
N TYR A 217 4.25 1.79 -8.35
CA TYR A 217 4.59 3.22 -8.27
C TYR A 217 4.98 3.67 -6.86
N ALA A 218 4.41 3.04 -5.81
CA ALA A 218 4.74 3.36 -4.43
C ALA A 218 6.21 3.10 -4.05
N PHE A 219 6.90 2.20 -4.76
CA PHE A 219 8.33 1.92 -4.52
C PHE A 219 9.25 2.99 -5.08
N PHE A 220 8.82 3.68 -6.13
CA PHE A 220 9.60 4.72 -6.82
C PHE A 220 9.23 6.14 -6.39
N ASN A 221 8.09 6.31 -5.72
CA ASN A 221 7.63 7.62 -5.27
C ASN A 221 8.29 7.98 -3.93
N PRO A 222 8.96 9.15 -3.82
CA PRO A 222 9.56 9.62 -2.55
C PRO A 222 8.55 9.68 -1.40
N GLN A 223 7.29 10.02 -1.68
CA GLN A 223 6.20 10.04 -0.71
C GLN A 223 5.59 8.65 -0.43
N ARG A 224 6.14 7.59 -1.01
CA ARG A 224 5.66 6.20 -0.89
C ARG A 224 4.16 6.03 -1.17
N ARG A 225 3.60 6.89 -2.05
CA ARG A 225 2.19 6.83 -2.45
C ARG A 225 2.02 5.91 -3.64
N ALA A 226 1.07 4.98 -3.57
CA ALA A 226 0.62 4.24 -4.75
C ALA A 226 -0.17 5.17 -5.68
N LEU A 227 -0.33 4.80 -6.95
CA LEU A 227 -1.01 5.66 -7.93
C LEU A 227 -2.44 6.02 -7.51
N HIS A 228 -3.19 5.07 -6.94
CA HIS A 228 -4.55 5.33 -6.44
C HIS A 228 -4.57 6.29 -5.24
N ASP A 229 -3.53 6.28 -4.38
CA ASP A 229 -3.38 7.25 -3.29
C ASP A 229 -3.07 8.64 -3.85
N PHE A 230 -2.23 8.71 -4.89
CA PHE A 230 -1.87 9.95 -5.55
C PHE A 230 -3.08 10.60 -6.23
N ILE A 231 -3.84 9.83 -7.03
CA ILE A 231 -5.04 10.29 -7.74
C ILE A 231 -6.10 10.81 -6.75
N ALA A 232 -6.30 10.12 -5.64
CA ALA A 232 -7.29 10.51 -4.63
C ALA A 232 -6.81 11.61 -3.66
N GLY A 233 -5.54 12.02 -3.73
CA GLY A 233 -4.96 12.99 -2.79
C GLY A 233 -4.97 12.49 -1.35
N THR A 234 -4.63 11.21 -1.13
CA THR A 234 -4.64 10.56 0.18
C THR A 234 -3.29 9.99 0.56
N TYR A 235 -3.10 9.73 1.85
CA TYR A 235 -1.93 9.06 2.41
C TYR A 235 -2.38 7.89 3.28
N VAL A 236 -1.54 6.84 3.36
CA VAL A 236 -1.70 5.76 4.34
C VAL A 236 -0.68 5.99 5.44
N VAL A 237 -1.16 6.24 6.65
CA VAL A 237 -0.34 6.58 7.81
C VAL A 237 -0.51 5.55 8.92
N GLU A 238 0.41 5.54 9.86
CA GLU A 238 0.25 4.81 11.11
C GLU A 238 -0.85 5.43 11.96
N ALA A 239 -1.63 4.58 12.69
CA ALA A 239 -2.78 4.99 13.49
C ALA A 239 -2.47 4.91 14.98
#